data_aa5179c897e423496285dc35557c1cbd
#
_entry.id   aa5179c897e423496285dc35557c1cbd
#
_cell.length_a   1.000
_cell.length_b   1.000
_cell.length_c   1.000
_cell.angle_alpha   90.00
_cell.angle_beta   90.00
_cell.angle_gamma   90.00
#
_symmetry.space_group_name_H-M   'P 1'
#
loop_
_entity.id
_entity.type
_entity.pdbx_description
1 polymer ?
#
loop_
_entity_poly.entity_id
_entity_poly.type
_entity_poly.pdbx_seq_one_letter_code
_entity_poly.pdbx_strand_id
1 'polypeptide(L)'
;TGNGGGSAWPSMGDALTQKTGVPVGFVSTGVGSAKIEELRTKHYFAIKNAINDLKPYGYRAFLLHQGEADTDGTNREKYLASLQQLIAQTREDAGYNLNWCIAQVSYAWSNYNNTKKMESMKETQRAACNDETIFVGPTTDDLRGEYRHTDNLHLSKLGLIEHGKRWADVVYNKMITAYEVSMDANTKHGQISGEKSTYHAGDIVKVSVKADEGYYLKIGSFTVNGKQEALDGSSFVMHAENAVMTGEFVTIDELVGFLKDELDKAKKIDAAKYEEASATALKNAILAGEQAIITPAVTGEQVQKCTVELMTAQTSLVEKSVPDATPTPLPTATPTAAPTEAPKQTEAPKQTEEPGVSQPVAGTSDAKTKLPKKGTIIKKGGVK
;
A
#
# COMPACT_ATOMS: atom_id res chain seq x y z
N THR A 1 -21.95 2.77 -3.33
CA THR A 1 -23.30 3.37 -3.44
C THR A 1 -24.22 2.36 -4.07
N GLY A 2 -25.06 1.69 -3.25
CA GLY A 2 -26.08 0.77 -3.75
C GLY A 2 -27.23 1.52 -4.44
N ASN A 3 -28.18 0.78 -4.99
CA ASN A 3 -29.37 1.29 -5.69
C ASN A 3 -30.22 2.30 -4.89
N GLY A 4 -29.89 2.57 -3.63
CA GLY A 4 -30.58 3.53 -2.77
C GLY A 4 -29.90 4.90 -2.64
N GLY A 5 -28.81 5.20 -3.35
CA GLY A 5 -28.17 6.52 -3.36
C GLY A 5 -27.47 6.92 -2.05
N GLY A 6 -27.32 6.02 -1.08
CA GLY A 6 -26.65 6.28 0.18
C GLY A 6 -25.12 6.25 0.07
N SER A 7 -24.44 6.91 1.01
CA SER A 7 -22.99 6.98 1.12
C SER A 7 -22.55 6.81 2.57
N ALA A 8 -21.34 6.24 2.78
CA ALA A 8 -20.72 6.15 4.09
C ALA A 8 -20.09 7.48 4.54
N TRP A 9 -19.84 8.41 3.62
CA TRP A 9 -19.10 9.65 3.88
C TRP A 9 -19.74 10.58 4.90
N PRO A 10 -21.07 10.81 4.92
CA PRO A 10 -21.69 11.62 5.97
C PRO A 10 -21.42 11.06 7.37
N SER A 11 -21.63 9.76 7.58
CA SER A 11 -21.37 9.12 8.87
C SER A 11 -19.88 9.13 9.25
N MET A 12 -18.98 8.99 8.28
CA MET A 12 -17.55 9.15 8.50
C MET A 12 -17.21 10.59 8.92
N GLY A 13 -17.78 11.58 8.22
CA GLY A 13 -17.56 12.99 8.54
C GLY A 13 -18.02 13.35 9.94
N ASP A 14 -19.22 12.92 10.33
CA ASP A 14 -19.76 13.13 11.68
C ASP A 14 -18.86 12.50 12.74
N ALA A 15 -18.43 11.25 12.53
CA ALA A 15 -17.57 10.54 13.48
C ALA A 15 -16.17 11.17 13.59
N LEU A 16 -15.57 11.62 12.49
CA LEU A 16 -14.28 12.32 12.50
C LEU A 16 -14.41 13.69 13.16
N THR A 17 -15.47 14.44 12.84
CA THR A 17 -15.72 15.75 13.48
C THR A 17 -15.90 15.60 14.98
N GLN A 18 -16.58 14.55 15.45
CA GLN A 18 -16.71 14.26 16.88
C GLN A 18 -15.36 13.97 17.55
N LYS A 19 -14.45 13.25 16.86
CA LYS A 19 -13.12 12.90 17.37
C LYS A 19 -12.13 14.07 17.35
N THR A 20 -12.22 14.95 16.36
CA THR A 20 -11.22 15.98 16.08
C THR A 20 -11.66 17.40 16.43
N GLY A 21 -12.96 17.64 16.52
CA GLY A 21 -13.53 18.99 16.63
C GLY A 21 -13.47 19.80 15.33
N VAL A 22 -13.03 19.20 14.21
CA VAL A 22 -12.83 19.90 12.93
C VAL A 22 -13.79 19.35 11.87
N PRO A 23 -14.52 20.22 11.11
CA PRO A 23 -15.36 19.78 9.99
C PRO A 23 -14.55 19.06 8.93
N VAL A 24 -15.14 17.99 8.37
CA VAL A 24 -14.50 17.14 7.35
C VAL A 24 -15.31 17.21 6.05
N GLY A 25 -14.62 17.44 4.93
CA GLY A 25 -15.19 17.43 3.59
C GLY A 25 -14.73 16.21 2.78
N PHE A 26 -15.59 15.78 1.85
CA PHE A 26 -15.30 14.68 0.93
C PHE A 26 -15.63 15.09 -0.50
N VAL A 27 -14.80 14.66 -1.46
CA VAL A 27 -15.10 14.70 -2.89
C VAL A 27 -15.21 13.26 -3.39
N SER A 28 -16.39 12.89 -3.89
CA SER A 28 -16.66 11.53 -4.36
C SER A 28 -16.46 11.44 -5.87
N THR A 29 -15.59 10.53 -6.29
CA THR A 29 -15.27 10.24 -7.70
C THR A 29 -15.59 8.79 -8.08
N GLY A 30 -16.26 8.04 -7.18
CA GLY A 30 -16.59 6.63 -7.39
C GLY A 30 -17.56 6.42 -8.54
N VAL A 31 -17.29 5.40 -9.36
CA VAL A 31 -18.14 4.96 -10.47
C VAL A 31 -18.63 3.55 -10.18
N GLY A 32 -19.95 3.32 -10.24
CA GLY A 32 -20.54 2.02 -9.97
C GLY A 32 -20.04 0.95 -10.95
N SER A 33 -19.77 -0.24 -10.45
CA SER A 33 -19.29 -1.41 -11.21
C SER A 33 -17.96 -1.22 -11.96
N ALA A 34 -17.24 -0.11 -11.74
CA ALA A 34 -15.97 0.12 -12.41
C ALA A 34 -14.88 -0.83 -11.86
N LYS A 35 -14.10 -1.40 -12.76
CA LYS A 35 -12.87 -2.10 -12.44
C LYS A 35 -11.75 -1.12 -12.11
N ILE A 36 -10.73 -1.60 -11.40
CA ILE A 36 -9.58 -0.76 -11.02
C ILE A 36 -8.88 -0.15 -12.25
N GLU A 37 -8.77 -0.91 -13.33
CA GLU A 37 -8.20 -0.45 -14.60
C GLU A 37 -9.04 0.66 -15.23
N GLU A 38 -10.37 0.61 -15.12
CA GLU A 38 -11.25 1.66 -15.63
C GLU A 38 -11.17 2.93 -14.79
N LEU A 39 -10.98 2.82 -13.47
CA LEU A 39 -10.72 3.98 -12.61
C LEU A 39 -9.41 4.67 -13.00
N ARG A 40 -8.39 3.88 -13.30
CA ARG A 40 -7.07 4.36 -13.72
C ARG A 40 -7.05 5.00 -15.11
N THR A 41 -7.93 4.58 -16.00
CA THR A 41 -7.94 5.00 -17.40
C THR A 41 -9.17 5.83 -17.74
N LYS A 42 -10.29 5.16 -18.00
CA LYS A 42 -11.54 5.75 -18.50
C LYS A 42 -12.14 6.80 -17.57
N HIS A 43 -12.06 6.57 -16.25
CA HIS A 43 -12.68 7.44 -15.23
C HIS A 43 -11.66 8.30 -14.48
N TYR A 44 -10.38 8.23 -14.83
CA TYR A 44 -9.33 8.95 -14.14
C TYR A 44 -9.49 10.48 -14.18
N PHE A 45 -10.11 11.02 -15.24
CA PHE A 45 -10.36 12.44 -15.37
C PHE A 45 -11.14 13.03 -14.19
N ALA A 46 -12.09 12.29 -13.61
CA ALA A 46 -12.87 12.75 -12.46
C ALA A 46 -12.00 12.82 -11.19
N ILE A 47 -11.09 11.85 -11.03
CA ILE A 47 -10.12 11.81 -9.93
C ILE A 47 -9.15 13.00 -10.08
N LYS A 48 -8.60 13.21 -11.27
CA LYS A 48 -7.67 14.30 -11.57
C LYS A 48 -8.30 15.68 -11.34
N ASN A 49 -9.55 15.86 -11.77
CA ASN A 49 -10.26 17.11 -11.52
C ASN A 49 -10.45 17.37 -10.02
N ALA A 50 -10.86 16.34 -9.26
CA ALA A 50 -10.99 16.44 -7.80
C ALA A 50 -9.66 16.79 -7.12
N ILE A 51 -8.55 16.19 -7.56
CA ILE A 51 -7.21 16.52 -7.09
C ILE A 51 -6.87 17.99 -7.36
N ASN A 52 -7.10 18.46 -8.57
CA ASN A 52 -6.83 19.85 -8.96
C ASN A 52 -7.68 20.87 -8.17
N ASP A 53 -8.96 20.55 -7.94
CA ASP A 53 -9.88 21.39 -7.18
C ASP A 53 -9.49 21.48 -5.69
N LEU A 54 -8.96 20.40 -5.13
CA LEU A 54 -8.53 20.32 -3.73
C LEU A 54 -7.11 20.82 -3.50
N LYS A 55 -6.26 20.81 -4.51
CA LYS A 55 -4.83 21.16 -4.40
C LYS A 55 -4.55 22.50 -3.71
N PRO A 56 -5.31 23.60 -3.95
CA PRO A 56 -5.10 24.87 -3.25
C PRO A 56 -5.38 24.83 -1.76
N TYR A 57 -6.19 23.87 -1.29
CA TYR A 57 -6.63 23.76 0.10
C TYR A 57 -5.90 22.66 0.86
N GLY A 58 -5.22 21.76 0.15
CA GLY A 58 -4.69 20.52 0.67
C GLY A 58 -5.79 19.47 0.91
N TYR A 59 -5.41 18.22 0.91
CA TYR A 59 -6.28 17.08 1.26
C TYR A 59 -5.43 15.99 1.90
N ARG A 60 -6.03 15.26 2.83
CA ARG A 60 -5.26 14.37 3.71
C ARG A 60 -5.03 13.00 3.10
N ALA A 61 -6.02 12.45 2.42
CA ALA A 61 -5.93 11.09 1.92
C ALA A 61 -6.87 10.82 0.74
N PHE A 62 -6.53 9.79 -0.04
CA PHE A 62 -7.39 9.12 -1.00
C PHE A 62 -7.98 7.86 -0.35
N LEU A 63 -9.29 7.73 -0.34
CA LEU A 63 -10.01 6.61 0.26
C LEU A 63 -10.59 5.75 -0.85
N LEU A 64 -10.15 4.50 -0.96
CA LEU A 64 -10.61 3.56 -1.99
C LEU A 64 -11.43 2.43 -1.36
N HIS A 65 -12.67 2.26 -1.82
CA HIS A 65 -13.43 1.02 -1.63
C HIS A 65 -13.87 0.53 -3.01
N GLN A 66 -13.16 -0.45 -3.53
CA GLN A 66 -13.34 -1.04 -4.85
C GLN A 66 -12.71 -2.45 -4.86
N GLY A 67 -13.11 -3.30 -5.76
CA GLY A 67 -12.56 -4.65 -5.95
C GLY A 67 -13.64 -5.68 -6.27
N GLU A 68 -14.90 -5.39 -5.97
CA GLU A 68 -16.03 -6.28 -6.21
C GLU A 68 -16.16 -6.64 -7.70
N ALA A 69 -16.04 -5.64 -8.59
CA ALA A 69 -16.07 -5.83 -10.04
C ALA A 69 -14.84 -6.58 -10.60
N ASP A 70 -13.75 -6.60 -9.82
CA ASP A 70 -12.50 -7.27 -10.19
C ASP A 70 -12.36 -8.65 -9.56
N THR A 71 -13.19 -9.00 -8.60
CA THR A 71 -13.10 -10.28 -7.87
C THR A 71 -13.25 -11.47 -8.82
N ASP A 72 -14.06 -11.32 -9.86
CA ASP A 72 -14.26 -12.32 -10.91
C ASP A 72 -13.61 -11.85 -12.22
N GLY A 73 -12.82 -12.71 -12.83
CA GLY A 73 -12.24 -12.49 -14.16
C GLY A 73 -11.03 -11.56 -14.23
N THR A 74 -10.63 -10.87 -13.15
CA THR A 74 -9.39 -10.09 -13.14
C THR A 74 -8.27 -10.86 -12.46
N ASN A 75 -7.15 -11.02 -13.13
CA ASN A 75 -5.94 -11.59 -12.55
C ASN A 75 -5.43 -10.70 -11.41
N ARG A 76 -4.97 -11.30 -10.31
CA ARG A 76 -4.55 -10.58 -9.09
C ARG A 76 -3.32 -9.70 -9.31
N GLU A 77 -2.38 -10.15 -10.10
CA GLU A 77 -1.19 -9.38 -10.47
C GLU A 77 -1.58 -8.14 -11.30
N LYS A 78 -2.51 -8.29 -12.25
CA LYS A 78 -3.03 -7.15 -13.02
C LYS A 78 -3.78 -6.16 -12.14
N TYR A 79 -4.59 -6.66 -11.19
CA TYR A 79 -5.26 -5.80 -10.23
C TYR A 79 -4.25 -5.01 -9.41
N LEU A 80 -3.26 -5.67 -8.83
CA LEU A 80 -2.22 -5.04 -8.03
C LEU A 80 -1.44 -4.00 -8.83
N ALA A 81 -1.01 -4.35 -10.04
CA ALA A 81 -0.29 -3.43 -10.93
C ALA A 81 -1.12 -2.19 -11.27
N SER A 82 -2.43 -2.36 -11.60
CA SER A 82 -3.32 -1.24 -11.89
C SER A 82 -3.56 -0.36 -10.66
N LEU A 83 -3.69 -0.96 -9.47
CA LEU A 83 -3.83 -0.24 -8.21
C LEU A 83 -2.56 0.58 -7.89
N GLN A 84 -1.39 -0.01 -8.01
CA GLN A 84 -0.11 0.68 -7.81
C GLN A 84 0.09 1.84 -8.79
N GLN A 85 -0.29 1.65 -10.06
CA GLN A 85 -0.24 2.71 -11.06
C GLN A 85 -1.25 3.84 -10.75
N LEU A 86 -2.46 3.52 -10.28
CA LEU A 86 -3.43 4.53 -9.85
C LEU A 86 -2.90 5.34 -8.66
N ILE A 87 -2.27 4.68 -7.68
CA ILE A 87 -1.62 5.35 -6.56
C ILE A 87 -0.52 6.30 -7.07
N ALA A 88 0.34 5.83 -7.95
CA ALA A 88 1.42 6.65 -8.54
C ALA A 88 0.87 7.86 -9.29
N GLN A 89 -0.14 7.69 -10.17
CA GLN A 89 -0.77 8.78 -10.91
C GLN A 89 -1.37 9.86 -9.98
N THR A 90 -2.07 9.44 -8.92
CA THR A 90 -2.67 10.38 -7.98
C THR A 90 -1.64 11.16 -7.18
N ARG A 91 -0.51 10.55 -6.84
CA ARG A 91 0.63 11.20 -6.16
C ARG A 91 1.34 12.19 -7.08
N GLU A 92 1.53 11.83 -8.35
CA GLU A 92 2.09 12.70 -9.36
C GLU A 92 1.23 13.96 -9.54
N ASP A 93 -0.09 13.79 -9.76
CA ASP A 93 -1.02 14.91 -9.91
C ASP A 93 -1.16 15.75 -8.63
N ALA A 94 -1.08 15.13 -7.46
CA ALA A 94 -1.07 15.82 -6.17
C ALA A 94 0.20 16.68 -5.97
N GLY A 95 1.34 16.18 -6.42
CA GLY A 95 2.65 16.79 -6.23
C GLY A 95 3.29 16.48 -4.88
N TYR A 96 2.77 15.48 -4.15
CA TYR A 96 3.32 14.98 -2.89
C TYR A 96 2.93 13.52 -2.65
N ASN A 97 3.56 12.88 -1.65
CA ASN A 97 3.28 11.50 -1.30
C ASN A 97 1.93 11.37 -0.57
N LEU A 98 0.84 11.45 -1.37
CA LEU A 98 -0.53 11.39 -0.88
C LEU A 98 -0.81 10.08 -0.16
N ASN A 99 -1.33 10.16 1.05
CA ASN A 99 -1.77 8.99 1.80
C ASN A 99 -2.96 8.31 1.14
N TRP A 100 -2.94 6.99 1.17
CA TRP A 100 -4.02 6.14 0.69
C TRP A 100 -4.58 5.25 1.79
N CYS A 101 -5.87 4.99 1.74
CA CYS A 101 -6.48 3.98 2.58
C CYS A 101 -7.40 3.11 1.74
N ILE A 102 -7.15 1.80 1.75
CA ILE A 102 -7.77 0.82 0.86
C ILE A 102 -8.68 -0.09 1.68
N ALA A 103 -10.00 0.14 1.58
CA ALA A 103 -10.97 -0.77 2.18
C ALA A 103 -10.88 -2.15 1.54
N GLN A 104 -11.12 -3.17 2.33
CA GLN A 104 -11.13 -4.53 1.87
C GLN A 104 -12.40 -4.81 1.05
N VAL A 105 -12.24 -5.46 -0.09
CA VAL A 105 -13.37 -5.87 -0.92
C VAL A 105 -14.41 -6.63 -0.09
N SER A 106 -15.67 -6.36 -0.40
CA SER A 106 -16.80 -7.02 0.24
C SER A 106 -17.48 -7.99 -0.75
N TYR A 107 -18.73 -8.34 -0.49
CA TYR A 107 -19.46 -9.25 -1.37
C TYR A 107 -19.67 -8.65 -2.76
N ALA A 108 -19.55 -9.53 -3.77
CA ALA A 108 -19.98 -9.30 -5.13
C ALA A 108 -20.84 -10.48 -5.59
N TRP A 109 -21.61 -10.31 -6.67
CA TRP A 109 -22.47 -11.36 -7.22
C TRP A 109 -21.71 -12.66 -7.48
N SER A 110 -20.49 -12.55 -8.01
CA SER A 110 -19.65 -13.69 -8.37
C SER A 110 -18.96 -14.37 -7.18
N ASN A 111 -18.83 -13.69 -6.04
CA ASN A 111 -18.09 -14.19 -4.88
C ASN A 111 -18.95 -14.38 -3.63
N TYR A 112 -20.26 -14.12 -3.70
CA TYR A 112 -21.15 -14.22 -2.53
C TYR A 112 -21.04 -15.56 -1.79
N ASN A 113 -20.88 -16.64 -2.53
CA ASN A 113 -20.64 -17.98 -2.02
C ASN A 113 -19.20 -18.48 -2.24
N ASN A 114 -18.30 -17.61 -2.67
CA ASN A 114 -16.91 -17.97 -2.98
C ASN A 114 -15.93 -17.18 -2.12
N THR A 115 -15.79 -17.60 -0.88
CA THR A 115 -14.88 -16.98 0.10
C THR A 115 -13.43 -16.98 -0.37
N LYS A 116 -12.98 -17.98 -1.15
CA LYS A 116 -11.60 -18.04 -1.66
C LYS A 116 -11.28 -16.92 -2.62
N LYS A 117 -12.18 -16.58 -3.55
CA LYS A 117 -11.99 -15.46 -4.48
C LYS A 117 -11.91 -14.13 -3.72
N MET A 118 -12.79 -13.95 -2.74
CA MET A 118 -12.85 -12.76 -1.91
C MET A 118 -11.59 -12.61 -1.06
N GLU A 119 -11.16 -13.68 -0.38
CA GLU A 119 -9.92 -13.64 0.43
C GLU A 119 -8.68 -13.36 -0.44
N SER A 120 -8.56 -14.00 -1.59
CA SER A 120 -7.49 -13.73 -2.55
C SER A 120 -7.45 -12.25 -3.00
N MET A 121 -8.62 -11.60 -3.19
CA MET A 121 -8.65 -10.18 -3.50
C MET A 121 -8.21 -9.32 -2.30
N LYS A 122 -8.67 -9.64 -1.10
CA LYS A 122 -8.26 -8.93 0.13
C LYS A 122 -6.76 -9.07 0.38
N GLU A 123 -6.18 -10.25 0.16
CA GLU A 123 -4.73 -10.46 0.24
C GLU A 123 -3.99 -9.56 -0.74
N THR A 124 -4.49 -9.45 -1.98
CA THR A 124 -3.91 -8.57 -3.00
C THR A 124 -4.02 -7.09 -2.59
N GLN A 125 -5.14 -6.68 -2.00
CA GLN A 125 -5.32 -5.31 -1.49
C GLN A 125 -4.38 -5.02 -0.32
N ARG A 126 -4.22 -5.98 0.61
CA ARG A 126 -3.25 -5.85 1.72
C ARG A 126 -1.80 -5.78 1.23
N ALA A 127 -1.46 -6.54 0.18
CA ALA A 127 -0.13 -6.51 -0.41
C ALA A 127 0.24 -5.15 -1.06
N ALA A 128 -0.75 -4.30 -1.36
CA ALA A 128 -0.51 -2.93 -1.81
C ALA A 128 -0.24 -1.96 -0.65
N CYS A 129 -0.50 -2.36 0.59
CA CYS A 129 -0.38 -1.51 1.77
C CYS A 129 1.00 -1.65 2.41
N ASN A 130 1.51 -0.56 3.01
CA ASN A 130 2.81 -0.53 3.68
C ASN A 130 2.72 0.01 5.12
N ASP A 131 1.52 0.34 5.61
CA ASP A 131 1.25 0.97 6.91
C ASP A 131 2.00 2.29 7.19
N GLU A 132 2.58 2.89 6.15
CA GLU A 132 3.30 4.16 6.21
C GLU A 132 2.52 5.26 5.50
N THR A 133 2.21 5.03 4.24
CA THR A 133 1.50 5.96 3.36
C THR A 133 0.35 5.31 2.61
N ILE A 134 0.24 3.98 2.68
CA ILE A 134 -0.85 3.20 2.10
C ILE A 134 -1.36 2.26 3.19
N PHE A 135 -2.50 2.59 3.75
CA PHE A 135 -3.07 1.93 4.92
C PHE A 135 -4.17 0.94 4.53
N VAL A 136 -4.25 -0.14 5.29
CA VAL A 136 -5.39 -1.07 5.20
C VAL A 136 -6.63 -0.38 5.76
N GLY A 137 -7.65 -0.26 4.93
CA GLY A 137 -8.95 0.30 5.28
C GLY A 137 -9.90 -0.72 5.90
N PRO A 138 -11.14 -0.31 6.19
CA PRO A 138 -12.11 -1.15 6.88
C PRO A 138 -12.59 -2.33 6.02
N THR A 139 -13.03 -3.39 6.71
CA THR A 139 -13.80 -4.51 6.15
C THR A 139 -15.28 -4.39 6.51
N THR A 140 -16.16 -4.99 5.71
CA THR A 140 -17.61 -4.96 5.91
C THR A 140 -18.29 -6.33 5.77
N ASP A 141 -17.52 -7.44 5.78
CA ASP A 141 -18.07 -8.77 5.56
C ASP A 141 -18.88 -9.33 6.71
N ASP A 142 -18.64 -8.84 7.91
CA ASP A 142 -19.42 -9.13 9.11
C ASP A 142 -20.75 -8.35 9.15
N LEU A 143 -20.89 -7.31 8.35
CA LEU A 143 -22.12 -6.56 8.23
C LEU A 143 -23.13 -7.37 7.38
N ARG A 144 -23.99 -8.13 8.05
CA ARG A 144 -24.97 -9.04 7.46
C ARG A 144 -26.39 -8.64 7.86
N GLY A 145 -27.39 -9.30 7.29
CA GLY A 145 -28.80 -9.09 7.63
C GLY A 145 -29.24 -7.64 7.44
N GLU A 146 -29.67 -6.97 8.49
CA GLU A 146 -30.16 -5.60 8.46
C GLU A 146 -29.13 -4.55 7.96
N TYR A 147 -27.84 -4.89 7.99
CA TYR A 147 -26.78 -4.05 7.43
C TYR A 147 -26.69 -4.12 5.90
N ARG A 148 -27.44 -5.00 5.24
CA ARG A 148 -27.51 -5.15 3.79
C ARG A 148 -28.90 -4.82 3.26
N HIS A 149 -28.98 -4.42 1.99
CA HIS A 149 -30.24 -4.35 1.26
C HIS A 149 -30.80 -5.74 0.99
N THR A 150 -32.00 -5.78 0.40
CA THR A 150 -32.69 -7.04 0.04
C THR A 150 -31.89 -7.91 -0.95
N ASP A 151 -30.94 -7.32 -1.66
CA ASP A 151 -30.00 -8.05 -2.53
C ASP A 151 -28.86 -8.74 -1.76
N ASN A 152 -28.76 -8.55 -0.45
CA ASN A 152 -27.72 -9.05 0.43
C ASN A 152 -26.28 -8.64 0.04
N LEU A 153 -26.09 -7.71 -0.89
CA LEU A 153 -24.80 -7.25 -1.38
C LEU A 153 -24.50 -5.82 -0.97
N HIS A 154 -25.41 -4.90 -1.33
CA HIS A 154 -25.22 -3.49 -1.03
C HIS A 154 -25.52 -3.20 0.44
N LEU A 155 -24.78 -2.26 1.01
CA LEU A 155 -24.97 -1.85 2.40
C LEU A 155 -26.29 -1.06 2.52
N SER A 156 -27.13 -1.43 3.49
CA SER A 156 -28.31 -0.67 3.91
C SER A 156 -27.91 0.66 4.54
N LYS A 157 -28.89 1.48 4.94
CA LYS A 157 -28.63 2.70 5.71
C LYS A 157 -27.82 2.41 6.98
N LEU A 158 -28.15 1.35 7.71
CA LEU A 158 -27.43 0.95 8.90
C LEU A 158 -26.00 0.49 8.56
N GLY A 159 -25.85 -0.29 7.50
CA GLY A 159 -24.54 -0.72 7.01
C GLY A 159 -23.66 0.43 6.56
N LEU A 160 -24.22 1.45 5.89
CA LEU A 160 -23.46 2.65 5.50
C LEU A 160 -23.04 3.49 6.70
N ILE A 161 -23.89 3.61 7.74
CA ILE A 161 -23.54 4.31 8.98
C ILE A 161 -22.37 3.60 9.65
N GLU A 162 -22.46 2.29 9.81
CA GLU A 162 -21.42 1.49 10.46
C GLU A 162 -20.11 1.51 9.64
N HIS A 163 -20.19 1.38 8.32
CA HIS A 163 -19.03 1.49 7.44
C HIS A 163 -18.36 2.86 7.55
N GLY A 164 -19.14 3.94 7.64
CA GLY A 164 -18.61 5.29 7.85
C GLY A 164 -17.85 5.43 9.17
N LYS A 165 -18.37 4.85 10.26
CA LYS A 165 -17.67 4.82 11.55
C LYS A 165 -16.35 4.07 11.47
N ARG A 166 -16.33 2.90 10.84
CA ARG A 166 -15.11 2.12 10.63
C ARG A 166 -14.06 2.87 9.82
N TRP A 167 -14.49 3.59 8.77
CA TRP A 167 -13.62 4.50 8.03
C TRP A 167 -13.05 5.59 8.93
N ALA A 168 -13.89 6.22 9.76
CA ALA A 168 -13.46 7.27 10.69
C ALA A 168 -12.42 6.75 11.68
N ASP A 169 -12.61 5.54 12.23
CA ASP A 169 -11.69 4.94 13.17
C ASP A 169 -10.32 4.66 12.51
N VAL A 170 -10.32 4.08 11.32
CA VAL A 170 -9.06 3.82 10.60
C VAL A 170 -8.31 5.12 10.28
N VAL A 171 -9.01 6.11 9.69
CA VAL A 171 -8.37 7.38 9.30
C VAL A 171 -7.89 8.16 10.53
N TYR A 172 -8.69 8.18 11.62
CA TYR A 172 -8.28 8.83 12.85
C TYR A 172 -7.02 8.20 13.44
N ASN A 173 -7.03 6.89 13.62
CA ASN A 173 -5.94 6.19 14.29
C ASN A 173 -4.65 6.14 13.46
N LYS A 174 -4.77 6.05 12.13
CA LYS A 174 -3.60 5.88 11.25
C LYS A 174 -3.07 7.17 10.60
N MET A 175 -3.91 8.21 10.51
CA MET A 175 -3.55 9.40 9.72
C MET A 175 -3.72 10.72 10.47
N ILE A 176 -4.46 10.75 11.58
CA ILE A 176 -4.75 11.98 12.33
C ILE A 176 -4.08 11.96 13.70
N THR A 177 -4.06 10.80 14.36
CA THR A 177 -3.43 10.65 15.67
C THR A 177 -1.92 10.89 15.56
N ALA A 178 -1.40 11.75 16.44
CA ALA A 178 0.03 11.91 16.63
C ALA A 178 0.55 10.89 17.63
N TYR A 179 1.72 10.34 17.35
CA TYR A 179 2.39 9.32 18.16
C TYR A 179 3.69 9.90 18.70
N GLU A 180 4.03 9.52 19.93
CA GLU A 180 5.23 9.96 20.60
C GLU A 180 6.45 9.18 20.15
N VAL A 181 7.60 9.86 20.11
CA VAL A 181 8.92 9.27 19.88
C VAL A 181 9.74 9.47 21.15
N SER A 182 10.25 8.39 21.67
CA SER A 182 11.07 8.38 22.88
C SER A 182 12.28 7.44 22.73
N MET A 183 13.26 7.61 23.60
CA MET A 183 14.38 6.68 23.73
C MET A 183 14.12 5.72 24.88
N ASP A 184 14.53 4.46 24.75
CA ASP A 184 14.53 3.50 25.84
C ASP A 184 15.44 4.00 26.98
N ALA A 185 14.90 4.05 28.20
CA ALA A 185 15.60 4.51 29.39
C ALA A 185 16.85 3.65 29.74
N ASN A 186 16.93 2.44 29.22
CA ASN A 186 18.08 1.54 29.44
C ASN A 186 19.24 1.77 28.44
N THR A 187 19.07 2.63 27.44
CA THR A 187 20.15 2.99 26.52
C THR A 187 21.25 3.72 27.29
N LYS A 188 22.50 3.22 27.18
CA LYS A 188 23.68 3.74 27.87
C LYS A 188 24.67 4.30 26.88
N HIS A 189 25.53 5.19 27.35
CA HIS A 189 26.66 5.77 26.60
C HIS A 189 26.26 6.58 25.37
N GLY A 190 25.02 7.11 25.35
CA GLY A 190 24.56 8.00 24.29
C GLY A 190 23.09 8.34 24.40
N GLN A 191 22.65 9.20 23.52
CA GLN A 191 21.26 9.66 23.39
C GLN A 191 20.80 9.50 21.96
N ILE A 192 19.54 9.13 21.80
CA ILE A 192 18.84 9.00 20.52
C ILE A 192 17.56 9.81 20.61
N SER A 193 17.33 10.74 19.67
CA SER A 193 16.15 11.59 19.67
C SER A 193 15.65 11.84 18.26
N GLY A 194 14.34 12.06 18.10
CA GLY A 194 13.77 12.64 16.89
C GLY A 194 13.89 14.16 16.90
N GLU A 195 13.74 14.80 15.74
CA GLU A 195 13.67 16.29 15.63
C GLU A 195 12.46 16.86 16.38
N LYS A 196 11.39 16.07 16.55
CA LYS A 196 10.17 16.40 17.28
C LYS A 196 9.85 15.27 18.27
N SER A 197 9.01 15.56 19.25
CA SER A 197 8.51 14.58 20.22
C SER A 197 7.32 13.77 19.70
N THR A 198 6.62 14.25 18.67
CA THR A 198 5.42 13.60 18.10
C THR A 198 5.41 13.69 16.59
N TYR A 199 4.89 12.64 15.96
CA TYR A 199 4.75 12.48 14.51
C TYR A 199 3.43 11.78 14.18
N HIS A 200 2.95 11.94 12.94
CA HIS A 200 1.85 11.14 12.42
C HIS A 200 2.38 9.87 11.75
N ALA A 201 1.55 8.85 11.66
CA ALA A 201 1.92 7.66 10.89
C ALA A 201 2.27 8.02 9.44
N GLY A 202 3.38 7.47 8.95
CA GLY A 202 3.94 7.77 7.63
C GLY A 202 4.91 8.95 7.58
N ASP A 203 5.06 9.72 8.65
CA ASP A 203 6.09 10.75 8.72
C ASP A 203 7.49 10.11 8.77
N ILE A 204 8.45 10.73 8.08
CA ILE A 204 9.86 10.34 8.23
C ILE A 204 10.40 11.01 9.51
N VAL A 205 10.80 10.18 10.46
CA VAL A 205 11.48 10.62 11.68
C VAL A 205 12.98 10.66 11.40
N LYS A 206 13.54 11.85 11.32
CA LYS A 206 15.00 12.02 11.31
C LYS A 206 15.50 11.85 12.72
N VAL A 207 16.49 10.99 12.86
CA VAL A 207 17.06 10.62 14.16
C VAL A 207 18.38 11.36 14.38
N SER A 208 18.51 11.95 15.56
CA SER A 208 19.75 12.52 16.05
C SER A 208 20.37 11.54 17.06
N VAL A 209 21.60 11.12 16.77
CA VAL A 209 22.39 10.25 17.66
C VAL A 209 23.52 11.08 18.25
N LYS A 210 23.62 11.10 19.58
CA LYS A 210 24.70 11.75 20.31
C LYS A 210 25.35 10.72 21.25
N ALA A 211 26.47 10.18 20.84
CA ALA A 211 27.27 9.28 21.68
C ALA A 211 28.04 10.05 22.75
N ASP A 212 28.31 9.41 23.88
CA ASP A 212 29.24 9.90 24.89
C ASP A 212 30.68 9.84 24.34
N GLU A 213 31.61 10.57 24.94
CA GLU A 213 32.99 10.59 24.51
C GLU A 213 33.61 9.18 24.51
N GLY A 214 34.22 8.80 23.39
CA GLY A 214 34.83 7.49 23.19
C GLY A 214 33.88 6.37 22.82
N TYR A 215 32.58 6.65 22.69
CA TYR A 215 31.56 5.70 22.26
C TYR A 215 31.00 6.02 20.89
N TYR A 216 30.46 5.03 20.23
CA TYR A 216 29.86 5.08 18.89
C TYR A 216 28.63 4.20 18.82
N LEU A 217 27.58 4.62 18.09
CA LEU A 217 26.45 3.74 17.81
C LEU A 217 26.93 2.53 17.01
N LYS A 218 26.68 1.33 17.51
CA LYS A 218 26.96 0.09 16.81
C LYS A 218 26.02 -0.07 15.61
N ILE A 219 26.60 -0.26 14.45
CA ILE A 219 25.85 -0.39 13.20
C ILE A 219 24.92 -1.62 13.28
N GLY A 220 23.67 -1.44 12.86
CA GLY A 220 22.62 -2.46 12.88
C GLY A 220 22.01 -2.72 14.27
N SER A 221 22.41 -1.96 15.32
CA SER A 221 21.80 -2.05 16.65
C SER A 221 20.58 -1.15 16.84
N PHE A 222 20.39 -0.17 15.94
CA PHE A 222 19.26 0.75 16.03
C PHE A 222 17.96 0.01 15.77
N THR A 223 17.03 0.10 16.72
CA THR A 223 15.69 -0.48 16.60
C THR A 223 14.62 0.52 17.03
N VAL A 224 13.42 0.36 16.48
CA VAL A 224 12.20 1.02 16.94
C VAL A 224 11.20 -0.06 17.32
N ASN A 225 10.71 -0.02 18.56
CA ASN A 225 9.82 -1.06 19.11
C ASN A 225 10.39 -2.50 18.91
N GLY A 226 11.72 -2.64 19.01
CA GLY A 226 12.41 -3.91 18.86
C GLY A 226 12.61 -4.39 17.41
N LYS A 227 12.17 -3.61 16.39
CA LYS A 227 12.44 -3.92 14.99
C LYS A 227 13.60 -3.09 14.50
N GLN A 228 14.52 -3.71 13.77
CA GLN A 228 15.64 -3.02 13.16
C GLN A 228 15.14 -2.08 12.06
N GLU A 229 15.67 -0.85 12.10
CA GLU A 229 15.44 0.20 11.13
C GLU A 229 16.73 0.50 10.33
N ALA A 230 16.99 1.76 9.95
CA ALA A 230 18.21 2.10 9.23
C ALA A 230 19.46 1.64 9.98
N LEU A 231 20.41 1.02 9.27
CA LEU A 231 21.63 0.44 9.85
C LEU A 231 22.46 1.46 10.65
N ASP A 232 22.48 2.70 10.18
CA ASP A 232 23.21 3.82 10.78
C ASP A 232 22.39 4.63 11.81
N GLY A 233 21.14 4.25 12.02
CA GLY A 233 20.22 4.95 12.91
C GLY A 233 19.84 6.35 12.45
N SER A 234 19.92 6.67 11.15
CA SER A 234 19.69 8.03 10.64
C SER A 234 18.21 8.41 10.55
N SER A 235 17.33 7.47 10.30
CA SER A 235 15.90 7.72 10.15
C SER A 235 15.06 6.45 10.23
N PHE A 236 13.75 6.63 10.44
CA PHE A 236 12.74 5.58 10.26
C PHE A 236 11.40 6.22 9.84
N VAL A 237 10.47 5.39 9.39
CA VAL A 237 9.10 5.82 9.11
C VAL A 237 8.22 5.58 10.33
N MET A 238 7.50 6.61 10.78
CA MET A 238 6.63 6.53 11.95
C MET A 238 5.47 5.59 11.70
N HIS A 239 5.36 4.53 12.50
CA HIS A 239 4.22 3.63 12.49
C HIS A 239 3.01 4.24 13.24
N ALA A 240 1.83 3.60 13.13
CA ALA A 240 0.62 4.06 13.82
C ALA A 240 0.61 3.61 15.30
N GLU A 241 1.72 3.85 16.00
CA GLU A 241 1.95 3.56 17.42
C GLU A 241 3.10 4.42 17.96
N ASN A 242 3.19 4.58 19.28
CA ASN A 242 4.32 5.28 19.90
C ASN A 242 5.62 4.52 19.59
N ALA A 243 6.68 5.26 19.28
CA ALA A 243 7.97 4.71 18.92
C ALA A 243 8.95 4.81 20.08
N VAL A 244 9.50 3.66 20.49
CA VAL A 244 10.60 3.58 21.47
C VAL A 244 11.86 3.19 20.72
N MET A 245 12.80 4.13 20.62
CA MET A 245 14.08 3.94 19.95
C MET A 245 15.09 3.31 20.91
N THR A 246 15.84 2.32 20.45
CA THR A 246 16.98 1.75 21.17
C THR A 246 18.20 1.67 20.27
N GLY A 247 19.37 1.66 20.87
CA GLY A 247 20.65 1.47 20.18
C GLY A 247 21.74 1.07 21.18
N GLU A 248 22.70 0.30 20.73
CA GLU A 248 23.86 -0.10 21.51
C GLU A 248 25.03 0.85 21.18
N PHE A 249 25.61 1.47 22.20
CA PHE A 249 26.79 2.32 22.06
C PHE A 249 28.02 1.53 22.56
N VAL A 250 29.05 1.47 21.74
CA VAL A 250 30.25 0.65 21.96
C VAL A 250 31.52 1.49 21.81
N THR A 251 32.60 1.01 22.38
CA THR A 251 33.92 1.61 22.18
C THR A 251 34.46 1.36 20.77
N ILE A 252 35.51 2.08 20.38
CA ILE A 252 36.12 1.88 19.05
C ILE A 252 36.69 0.46 18.88
N ASP A 253 37.24 -0.14 19.95
CA ASP A 253 37.80 -1.49 19.89
C ASP A 253 36.68 -2.53 19.64
N GLU A 254 35.54 -2.36 20.30
CA GLU A 254 34.38 -3.22 20.10
C GLU A 254 33.79 -3.02 18.70
N LEU A 255 33.77 -1.77 18.19
CA LEU A 255 33.32 -1.45 16.85
C LEU A 255 34.19 -2.10 15.78
N VAL A 256 35.53 -2.04 15.95
CA VAL A 256 36.50 -2.75 15.08
C VAL A 256 36.32 -4.25 15.17
N GLY A 257 36.08 -4.79 16.38
CA GLY A 257 35.75 -6.20 16.59
C GLY A 257 34.51 -6.62 15.78
N PHE A 258 33.45 -5.83 15.84
CA PHE A 258 32.24 -6.08 15.08
C PHE A 258 32.47 -6.06 13.56
N LEU A 259 33.22 -5.07 13.05
CA LEU A 259 33.60 -5.04 11.63
C LEU A 259 34.37 -6.30 11.20
N LYS A 260 35.30 -6.81 12.04
CA LYS A 260 36.03 -8.07 11.77
C LYS A 260 35.06 -9.25 11.63
N ASP A 261 34.10 -9.36 12.56
CA ASP A 261 33.10 -10.44 12.53
C ASP A 261 32.26 -10.39 11.26
N GLU A 262 31.84 -9.19 10.84
CA GLU A 262 31.06 -8.99 9.60
C GLU A 262 31.92 -9.30 8.35
N LEU A 263 33.19 -8.92 8.32
CA LEU A 263 34.15 -9.32 7.27
C LEU A 263 34.29 -10.83 7.15
N ASP A 264 34.38 -11.53 8.27
CA ASP A 264 34.48 -12.99 8.27
C ASP A 264 33.22 -13.68 7.77
N LYS A 265 32.04 -13.09 8.01
CA LYS A 265 30.78 -13.53 7.42
C LYS A 265 30.75 -13.27 5.91
N ALA A 266 31.11 -12.07 5.49
CA ALA A 266 31.12 -11.65 4.09
C ALA A 266 32.05 -12.51 3.22
N LYS A 267 33.24 -12.84 3.72
CA LYS A 267 34.22 -13.69 3.02
C LYS A 267 33.76 -15.13 2.79
N LYS A 268 32.78 -15.61 3.57
CA LYS A 268 32.22 -16.96 3.39
C LYS A 268 31.13 -16.99 2.29
N ILE A 269 30.71 -15.85 1.78
CA ILE A 269 29.71 -15.78 0.73
C ILE A 269 30.33 -16.22 -0.60
N ASP A 270 29.73 -17.20 -1.25
CA ASP A 270 30.13 -17.65 -2.57
C ASP A 270 29.65 -16.65 -3.64
N ALA A 271 30.51 -15.70 -3.99
CA ALA A 271 30.23 -14.64 -4.94
C ALA A 271 29.86 -15.16 -6.36
N ALA A 272 30.23 -16.41 -6.69
CA ALA A 272 29.91 -16.98 -8.01
C ALA A 272 28.42 -17.21 -8.23
N LYS A 273 27.62 -17.28 -7.17
CA LYS A 273 26.17 -17.46 -7.21
C LYS A 273 25.38 -16.20 -7.54
N TYR A 274 26.03 -15.03 -7.47
CA TYR A 274 25.37 -13.73 -7.57
C TYR A 274 25.75 -13.00 -8.86
N GLU A 275 24.89 -12.06 -9.27
CA GLU A 275 25.12 -11.17 -10.40
C GLU A 275 26.43 -10.37 -10.21
N GLU A 276 27.18 -10.17 -11.30
CA GLU A 276 28.52 -9.60 -11.29
C GLU A 276 28.59 -8.23 -10.60
N ALA A 277 27.58 -7.37 -10.80
CA ALA A 277 27.52 -6.05 -10.21
C ALA A 277 27.44 -6.10 -8.67
N SER A 278 26.53 -6.93 -8.12
CA SER A 278 26.35 -7.07 -6.67
C SER A 278 27.51 -7.81 -6.02
N ALA A 279 28.08 -8.83 -6.68
CA ALA A 279 29.27 -9.53 -6.22
C ALA A 279 30.51 -8.61 -6.19
N THR A 280 30.65 -7.71 -7.17
CA THR A 280 31.75 -6.72 -7.21
C THR A 280 31.58 -5.68 -6.09
N ALA A 281 30.35 -5.22 -5.83
CA ALA A 281 30.09 -4.32 -4.70
C ALA A 281 30.48 -4.95 -3.37
N LEU A 282 30.13 -6.22 -3.13
CA LEU A 282 30.54 -6.95 -1.93
C LEU A 282 32.07 -7.06 -1.82
N LYS A 283 32.76 -7.40 -2.91
CA LYS A 283 34.24 -7.49 -2.92
C LYS A 283 34.89 -6.16 -2.55
N ASN A 284 34.39 -5.05 -3.11
CA ASN A 284 34.91 -3.71 -2.81
C ASN A 284 34.67 -3.33 -1.35
N ALA A 285 33.50 -3.64 -0.80
CA ALA A 285 33.20 -3.39 0.61
C ALA A 285 34.09 -4.22 1.57
N ILE A 286 34.39 -5.47 1.22
CA ILE A 286 35.33 -6.30 1.96
C ILE A 286 36.73 -5.64 1.97
N LEU A 287 37.25 -5.23 0.83
CA LEU A 287 38.55 -4.57 0.73
C LEU A 287 38.62 -3.26 1.53
N ALA A 288 37.54 -2.44 1.48
CA ALA A 288 37.47 -1.21 2.26
C ALA A 288 37.46 -1.48 3.76
N GLY A 289 36.72 -2.48 4.23
CA GLY A 289 36.69 -2.89 5.62
C GLY A 289 38.04 -3.43 6.11
N GLU A 290 38.73 -4.27 5.33
CA GLU A 290 40.08 -4.76 5.63
C GLU A 290 41.08 -3.60 5.74
N GLN A 291 41.02 -2.65 4.82
CA GLN A 291 41.88 -1.48 4.85
C GLN A 291 41.61 -0.61 6.09
N ALA A 292 40.37 -0.43 6.48
CA ALA A 292 40.01 0.33 7.69
C ALA A 292 40.64 -0.29 8.96
N ILE A 293 40.61 -1.60 9.08
CA ILE A 293 41.17 -2.32 10.26
C ILE A 293 42.69 -2.14 10.41
N ILE A 294 43.43 -2.09 9.30
CA ILE A 294 44.91 -1.96 9.32
C ILE A 294 45.39 -0.52 9.32
N THR A 295 44.48 0.45 9.15
CA THR A 295 44.82 1.88 9.13
C THR A 295 45.14 2.37 10.54
N PRO A 296 46.36 2.92 10.80
CA PRO A 296 46.69 3.48 12.10
C PRO A 296 45.77 4.66 12.44
N ALA A 297 45.28 4.71 13.68
CA ALA A 297 44.37 5.75 14.17
C ALA A 297 43.10 5.91 13.35
N VAL A 298 42.52 4.79 12.90
CA VAL A 298 41.18 4.79 12.27
C VAL A 298 40.15 5.42 13.20
N THR A 299 39.26 6.26 12.65
CA THR A 299 38.20 6.86 13.44
C THR A 299 36.96 5.95 13.52
N GLY A 300 36.18 6.08 14.60
CA GLY A 300 34.95 5.31 14.73
C GLY A 300 33.98 5.55 13.56
N GLU A 301 33.89 6.75 13.04
CA GLU A 301 33.05 7.09 11.87
C GLU A 301 33.52 6.35 10.60
N GLN A 302 34.85 6.19 10.41
CA GLN A 302 35.37 5.42 9.30
C GLN A 302 35.01 3.93 9.44
N VAL A 303 35.11 3.39 10.63
CA VAL A 303 34.71 1.98 10.92
C VAL A 303 33.23 1.80 10.71
N GLN A 304 32.41 2.72 11.23
CA GLN A 304 30.95 2.69 11.02
C GLN A 304 30.59 2.72 9.53
N LYS A 305 31.19 3.62 8.76
CA LYS A 305 30.96 3.74 7.32
C LYS A 305 31.27 2.43 6.58
N CYS A 306 32.45 1.85 6.83
CA CYS A 306 32.84 0.59 6.19
C CYS A 306 31.90 -0.56 6.61
N THR A 307 31.43 -0.56 7.86
CA THR A 307 30.47 -1.57 8.33
C THR A 307 29.13 -1.45 7.64
N VAL A 308 28.60 -0.22 7.48
CA VAL A 308 27.35 0.03 6.72
C VAL A 308 27.48 -0.43 5.28
N GLU A 309 28.56 -0.03 4.59
CA GLU A 309 28.83 -0.43 3.21
C GLU A 309 28.90 -1.95 3.05
N LEU A 310 29.57 -2.65 3.99
CA LEU A 310 29.69 -4.10 3.99
C LEU A 310 28.35 -4.79 4.19
N MET A 311 27.60 -4.42 5.23
CA MET A 311 26.29 -5.00 5.52
C MET A 311 25.27 -4.71 4.42
N THR A 312 25.31 -3.52 3.83
CA THR A 312 24.48 -3.16 2.69
C THR A 312 24.82 -4.01 1.46
N ALA A 313 26.10 -4.20 1.17
CA ALA A 313 26.53 -5.04 0.06
C ALA A 313 26.13 -6.51 0.24
N GLN A 314 26.17 -7.03 1.46
CA GLN A 314 25.70 -8.39 1.78
C GLN A 314 24.19 -8.56 1.53
N THR A 315 23.38 -7.60 1.98
CA THR A 315 21.92 -7.66 1.85
C THR A 315 21.40 -7.33 0.44
N SER A 316 22.23 -6.65 -0.37
CA SER A 316 21.90 -6.25 -1.75
C SER A 316 22.37 -7.27 -2.80
N LEU A 317 22.78 -8.47 -2.41
CA LEU A 317 23.20 -9.51 -3.33
C LEU A 317 22.01 -10.01 -4.17
N VAL A 318 22.19 -10.05 -5.49
CA VAL A 318 21.19 -10.54 -6.44
C VAL A 318 21.65 -11.90 -6.97
N GLU A 319 20.89 -12.95 -6.70
CA GLU A 319 21.21 -14.29 -7.22
C GLU A 319 21.11 -14.32 -8.76
N LYS A 320 22.04 -15.04 -9.40
CA LYS A 320 21.95 -15.29 -10.83
C LYS A 320 20.68 -16.09 -11.14
N SER A 321 19.91 -15.64 -12.15
CA SER A 321 18.80 -16.42 -12.64
C SER A 321 19.32 -17.77 -13.18
N VAL A 322 18.83 -18.88 -12.64
CA VAL A 322 19.05 -20.20 -13.22
C VAL A 322 18.34 -20.20 -14.57
N PRO A 323 19.03 -20.47 -15.70
CA PRO A 323 18.34 -20.61 -16.98
C PRO A 323 17.27 -21.68 -16.82
N ASP A 324 16.03 -21.30 -17.16
CA ASP A 324 14.91 -22.24 -17.18
C ASP A 324 15.33 -23.45 -18.02
N ALA A 325 15.30 -24.65 -17.43
CA ALA A 325 15.71 -25.85 -18.14
C ALA A 325 14.92 -25.92 -19.43
N THR A 326 15.59 -25.79 -20.56
CA THR A 326 14.99 -25.93 -21.90
C THR A 326 14.10 -27.15 -21.87
N PRO A 327 12.80 -27.06 -22.11
CA PRO A 327 11.94 -28.23 -22.10
C PRO A 327 12.49 -29.26 -23.07
N THR A 328 12.84 -30.42 -22.59
CA THR A 328 13.24 -31.58 -23.41
C THR A 328 12.18 -31.74 -24.46
N PRO A 329 12.53 -31.72 -25.76
CA PRO A 329 11.55 -31.89 -26.83
C PRO A 329 10.78 -33.20 -26.61
N LEU A 330 9.48 -33.07 -26.46
CA LEU A 330 8.55 -34.20 -26.37
C LEU A 330 8.79 -35.09 -27.61
N PRO A 331 8.98 -36.40 -27.49
CA PRO A 331 9.18 -37.27 -28.61
C PRO A 331 8.02 -37.11 -29.61
N THR A 332 8.36 -36.77 -30.84
CA THR A 332 7.43 -36.60 -31.97
C THR A 332 6.67 -37.93 -32.14
N ALA A 333 5.38 -37.92 -31.87
CA ALA A 333 4.53 -39.08 -32.14
C ALA A 333 4.54 -39.38 -33.64
N THR A 334 4.89 -40.62 -33.98
CA THR A 334 4.82 -41.19 -35.33
C THR A 334 3.37 -41.09 -35.82
N PRO A 335 3.12 -40.64 -37.07
CA PRO A 335 1.76 -40.50 -37.56
C PRO A 335 1.11 -41.88 -37.72
N THR A 336 0.10 -42.17 -36.96
CA THR A 336 -0.81 -43.32 -37.12
C THR A 336 -1.75 -43.01 -38.27
N ALA A 337 -1.84 -43.96 -39.23
CA ALA A 337 -2.64 -43.88 -40.42
C ALA A 337 -4.11 -43.54 -40.17
N ALA A 338 -4.70 -42.76 -41.03
CA ALA A 338 -6.08 -42.33 -41.03
C ALA A 338 -7.05 -43.52 -41.17
N PRO A 339 -8.18 -43.54 -40.44
CA PRO A 339 -9.29 -44.41 -40.78
C PRO A 339 -10.18 -43.79 -41.87
N THR A 340 -10.54 -44.64 -42.79
CA THR A 340 -11.41 -44.48 -43.92
C THR A 340 -12.79 -43.91 -43.60
N GLU A 341 -13.29 -43.04 -44.48
CA GLU A 341 -14.64 -42.44 -44.46
C GLU A 341 -15.76 -43.46 -44.33
N ALA A 342 -16.82 -43.13 -43.59
CA ALA A 342 -18.13 -43.73 -43.67
C ALA A 342 -19.23 -42.63 -43.69
N PRO A 343 -20.43 -42.90 -44.22
CA PRO A 343 -21.11 -42.03 -45.19
C PRO A 343 -22.09 -41.02 -44.56
N LYS A 344 -22.36 -39.98 -45.38
CA LYS A 344 -23.36 -38.92 -45.23
C LYS A 344 -24.75 -39.48 -44.82
N GLN A 345 -25.34 -38.86 -43.80
CA GLN A 345 -26.79 -38.87 -43.60
C GLN A 345 -27.38 -37.45 -43.70
N THR A 346 -28.40 -37.46 -44.50
CA THR A 346 -29.36 -36.56 -45.03
C THR A 346 -29.96 -35.50 -44.08
N GLU A 347 -30.19 -34.31 -44.65
CA GLU A 347 -31.00 -33.21 -44.15
C GLU A 347 -32.47 -33.59 -43.87
N ALA A 348 -33.08 -32.94 -42.87
CA ALA A 348 -34.52 -32.62 -42.83
C ALA A 348 -34.80 -31.58 -41.74
N PRO A 349 -35.93 -30.87 -41.78
CA PRO A 349 -36.13 -29.57 -42.45
C PRO A 349 -36.48 -28.43 -41.48
N LYS A 350 -36.43 -27.21 -42.02
CA LYS A 350 -36.94 -25.93 -41.49
C LYS A 350 -38.40 -25.97 -41.01
N GLN A 351 -38.72 -25.35 -39.88
CA GLN A 351 -40.02 -24.75 -39.57
C GLN A 351 -39.83 -23.29 -39.15
N THR A 352 -40.26 -22.45 -39.94
CA THR A 352 -41.28 -21.39 -40.09
C THR A 352 -41.68 -20.61 -38.85
N GLU A 353 -41.39 -19.35 -38.94
CA GLU A 353 -42.00 -18.07 -38.53
C GLU A 353 -43.31 -18.05 -37.73
N GLU A 354 -43.29 -17.20 -36.69
CA GLU A 354 -43.96 -15.97 -36.32
C GLU A 354 -45.42 -16.08 -35.77
N PRO A 355 -46.04 -15.08 -35.12
CA PRO A 355 -45.70 -13.68 -34.95
C PRO A 355 -45.96 -13.03 -33.55
N GLY A 356 -45.29 -11.91 -33.32
CA GLY A 356 -45.70 -10.64 -32.83
C GLY A 356 -46.65 -10.44 -31.63
N VAL A 357 -46.29 -9.50 -30.75
CA VAL A 357 -47.16 -8.44 -30.23
C VAL A 357 -46.37 -7.41 -29.42
N SER A 358 -46.37 -6.18 -29.93
CA SER A 358 -46.58 -4.86 -29.27
C SER A 358 -45.66 -4.37 -28.17
N GLN A 359 -44.94 -3.29 -28.52
CA GLN A 359 -44.54 -2.19 -27.60
C GLN A 359 -45.79 -1.42 -27.07
N PRO A 360 -45.64 -0.73 -25.96
CA PRO A 360 -46.14 0.65 -25.90
C PRO A 360 -45.06 1.68 -25.45
N VAL A 361 -44.87 2.63 -26.33
CA VAL A 361 -45.03 4.08 -26.23
C VAL A 361 -44.37 4.82 -25.05
N ALA A 362 -43.47 5.72 -25.47
CA ALA A 362 -42.85 6.81 -24.75
C ALA A 362 -43.81 7.65 -23.92
N GLY A 363 -43.36 7.98 -22.71
CA GLY A 363 -43.90 9.06 -21.90
C GLY A 363 -42.79 10.07 -21.60
N THR A 364 -42.87 11.21 -22.30
CA THR A 364 -42.09 12.41 -22.01
C THR A 364 -42.55 13.04 -20.70
N SER A 365 -41.66 13.38 -19.80
CA SER A 365 -41.89 14.51 -18.89
C SER A 365 -40.56 15.21 -18.57
N ASP A 366 -40.40 16.36 -19.17
CA ASP A 366 -39.48 17.42 -18.81
C ASP A 366 -39.69 17.84 -17.35
N ALA A 367 -38.67 17.70 -16.53
CA ALA A 367 -38.57 18.48 -15.31
C ALA A 367 -37.17 19.09 -15.23
N LYS A 368 -37.06 20.32 -15.73
CA LYS A 368 -35.94 21.22 -15.49
C LYS A 368 -35.86 21.52 -13.99
N THR A 369 -34.96 20.88 -13.27
CA THR A 369 -34.58 21.33 -11.93
C THR A 369 -33.39 22.27 -12.05
N LYS A 370 -33.63 23.55 -11.76
CA LYS A 370 -32.63 24.62 -11.67
C LYS A 370 -31.63 24.29 -10.55
N LEU A 371 -30.35 24.30 -10.88
CA LEU A 371 -29.24 24.31 -9.91
C LEU A 371 -29.32 25.56 -9.02
N PRO A 372 -29.09 25.46 -7.71
CA PRO A 372 -28.98 26.63 -6.85
C PRO A 372 -27.69 27.40 -7.13
N LYS A 373 -27.85 28.73 -7.16
CA LYS A 373 -26.74 29.68 -7.34
C LYS A 373 -25.73 29.57 -6.19
N LYS A 374 -24.45 29.81 -6.52
CA LYS A 374 -23.28 29.95 -5.61
C LYS A 374 -23.68 30.59 -4.28
N GLY A 375 -23.47 29.86 -3.18
CA GLY A 375 -23.67 30.38 -1.83
C GLY A 375 -22.62 31.43 -1.49
N THR A 376 -23.09 32.57 -1.04
CA THR A 376 -22.30 33.67 -0.50
C THR A 376 -21.63 33.24 0.81
N ILE A 377 -20.32 33.36 0.90
CA ILE A 377 -19.56 33.12 2.13
C ILE A 377 -19.86 34.25 3.10
N ILE A 378 -20.56 33.96 4.19
CA ILE A 378 -20.75 34.90 5.30
C ILE A 378 -19.51 34.79 6.20
N LYS A 379 -18.64 35.80 6.16
CA LYS A 379 -17.61 36.01 7.18
C LYS A 379 -18.29 36.41 8.49
N LYS A 380 -18.29 35.54 9.48
CA LYS A 380 -18.62 35.93 10.87
C LYS A 380 -17.40 36.59 11.49
N GLY A 381 -17.61 37.85 11.91
CA GLY A 381 -16.63 38.70 12.54
C GLY A 381 -16.18 38.19 13.90
N GLY A 382 -14.97 38.64 14.27
CA GLY A 382 -14.34 38.31 15.53
C GLY A 382 -15.10 38.82 16.74
N VAL A 383 -14.89 38.09 17.83
CA VAL A 383 -15.19 38.57 19.21
C VAL A 383 -13.85 38.80 19.89
N LYS A 384 -13.79 39.95 20.58
CA LYS A 384 -12.67 40.47 21.34
C LYS A 384 -12.14 39.49 22.38
#